data_3f53731ac6a4d41fd1159a0768a39425
#
_entry.id   3f53731ac6a4d41fd1159a0768a39425
#
_cell.length_a   1.000
_cell.length_b   1.000
_cell.length_c   1.000
_cell.angle_alpha   90.00
_cell.angle_beta   90.00
_cell.angle_gamma   90.00
#
_symmetry.space_group_name_H-M   'P 1'
#
loop_
_entity.id
_entity.type
_entity.pdbx_description
1 polymer ?
#
loop_
_entity_poly.entity_id
_entity_poly.type
_entity_poly.pdbx_seq_one_letter_code
_entity_poly.pdbx_strand_id
1 'polypeptide(L)'
;MKMVSMAKLNKTERMIGGIHLFYHHLHDILKVILDDGKDYQTAFSEERELKRVALVVFSSNSSLCGSFNSNIAKRLNVEVRNYASLGRENILVIPIGKKIAQASVKMGYN
;
A
#
# COMPACT_ATOMS: atom_id res chain seq x y z
N MET A 1 -15.84 6.02 24.84
CA MET A 1 -15.24 5.68 23.54
C MET A 1 -14.26 6.74 23.00
N LYS A 2 -14.57 8.03 23.12
CA LYS A 2 -13.70 9.11 22.62
C LYS A 2 -12.29 9.11 23.22
N MET A 3 -12.15 8.90 24.53
CA MET A 3 -10.86 8.87 25.22
C MET A 3 -9.96 7.69 24.78
N VAL A 4 -10.53 6.51 24.59
CA VAL A 4 -9.77 5.33 24.15
C VAL A 4 -9.28 5.49 22.70
N SER A 5 -10.10 6.07 21.83
CA SER A 5 -9.72 6.35 20.44
C SER A 5 -8.63 7.42 20.38
N MET A 6 -8.71 8.44 21.23
CA MET A 6 -7.72 9.51 21.31
C MET A 6 -6.35 8.99 21.82
N ALA A 7 -6.36 8.11 22.84
CA ALA A 7 -5.15 7.49 23.36
C ALA A 7 -4.45 6.61 22.29
N LYS A 8 -5.23 5.86 21.53
CA LYS A 8 -4.70 5.05 20.39
C LYS A 8 -4.13 5.93 19.29
N LEU A 9 -4.82 7.02 18.95
CA LEU A 9 -4.34 7.98 17.95
C LEU A 9 -3.00 8.58 18.36
N ASN A 10 -2.90 9.14 19.57
CA ASN A 10 -1.67 9.74 20.09
C ASN A 10 -0.49 8.74 20.12
N LYS A 11 -0.78 7.48 20.49
CA LYS A 11 0.25 6.42 20.45
C LYS A 11 0.75 6.16 19.03
N THR A 12 -0.17 6.09 18.08
CA THR A 12 0.16 5.85 16.66
C THR A 12 0.94 7.03 16.08
N GLU A 13 0.55 8.27 16.36
CA GLU A 13 1.24 9.47 15.90
C GLU A 13 2.69 9.53 16.41
N ARG A 14 2.92 9.17 17.68
CA ARG A 14 4.30 9.08 18.23
C ARG A 14 5.14 8.01 17.52
N MET A 15 4.55 6.86 17.21
CA MET A 15 5.24 5.79 16.47
C MET A 15 5.57 6.23 15.03
N ILE A 16 4.64 6.89 14.35
CA ILE A 16 4.82 7.40 12.99
C ILE A 16 5.92 8.47 12.96
N GLY A 17 5.98 9.36 13.95
CA GLY A 17 7.01 10.40 14.01
C GLY A 17 8.45 9.85 13.96
N GLY A 18 8.72 8.75 14.67
CA GLY A 18 10.02 8.08 14.63
C GLY A 18 10.32 7.43 13.27
N ILE A 19 9.33 6.76 12.69
CA ILE A 19 9.46 6.10 11.37
C ILE A 19 9.64 7.15 10.26
N HIS A 20 8.97 8.30 10.36
CA HIS A 20 9.04 9.35 9.37
C HIS A 20 10.46 9.94 9.24
N LEU A 21 11.13 10.15 10.37
CA LEU A 21 12.51 10.61 10.40
C LEU A 21 13.45 9.60 9.73
N PHE A 22 13.32 8.32 10.08
CA PHE A 22 14.09 7.24 9.47
C PHE A 22 13.86 7.14 7.95
N TYR A 23 12.60 7.24 7.51
CA TYR A 23 12.24 7.21 6.10
C TYR A 23 12.88 8.36 5.32
N HIS A 24 12.85 9.59 5.84
CA HIS A 24 13.48 10.73 5.18
C HIS A 24 14.98 10.54 4.99
N HIS A 25 15.69 10.13 6.04
CA HIS A 25 17.13 9.89 5.93
C HIS A 25 17.46 8.76 4.93
N LEU A 26 16.69 7.68 4.95
CA LEU A 26 16.88 6.58 3.99
C LEU A 26 16.60 7.04 2.55
N HIS A 27 15.56 7.82 2.34
CA HIS A 27 15.24 8.38 1.03
C HIS A 27 16.32 9.31 0.52
N ASP A 28 16.88 10.17 1.37
CA ASP A 28 17.96 11.10 1.02
C ASP A 28 19.23 10.33 0.63
N ILE A 29 19.58 9.29 1.37
CA ILE A 29 20.72 8.41 1.05
C ILE A 29 20.51 7.74 -0.31
N LEU A 30 19.33 7.15 -0.53
CA LEU A 30 19.00 6.51 -1.81
C LEU A 30 19.06 7.49 -2.97
N LYS A 31 18.58 8.72 -2.78
CA LYS A 31 18.62 9.77 -3.79
C LYS A 31 20.05 10.13 -4.16
N VAL A 32 20.93 10.31 -3.19
CA VAL A 32 22.36 10.59 -3.43
C VAL A 32 23.02 9.45 -4.19
N ILE A 33 22.73 8.20 -3.83
CA ILE A 33 23.30 7.03 -4.53
C ILE A 33 22.81 6.95 -5.99
N LEU A 34 21.55 7.26 -6.24
CA LEU A 34 20.96 7.19 -7.58
C LEU A 34 21.35 8.38 -8.45
N ASP A 35 21.52 9.58 -7.87
CA ASP A 35 21.92 10.81 -8.58
C ASP A 35 23.43 10.83 -8.95
N ASP A 36 24.28 10.04 -8.30
CA ASP A 36 25.74 10.03 -8.49
C ASP A 36 26.17 9.41 -9.83
N GLY A 37 25.23 9.12 -10.73
CA GLY A 37 25.46 8.73 -12.14
C GLY A 37 26.35 7.50 -12.35
N LYS A 38 26.76 6.84 -11.30
CA LYS A 38 27.44 5.57 -11.39
C LYS A 38 26.39 4.49 -11.63
N ASP A 39 26.55 3.74 -12.69
CA ASP A 39 25.72 2.57 -13.07
C ASP A 39 25.70 1.52 -11.94
N TYR A 40 25.03 1.86 -10.84
CA TYR A 40 24.70 0.86 -9.81
C TYR A 40 23.57 -0.03 -10.36
N GLN A 41 23.92 -0.90 -11.28
CA GLN A 41 23.03 -1.97 -11.73
C GLN A 41 22.81 -2.95 -10.58
N THR A 42 21.78 -2.71 -9.81
CA THR A 42 21.31 -3.67 -8.82
C THR A 42 20.13 -4.44 -9.41
N ALA A 43 19.89 -5.63 -8.92
CA ALA A 43 18.72 -6.44 -9.32
C ALA A 43 17.38 -5.71 -9.07
N PHE A 44 17.37 -4.62 -8.28
CA PHE A 44 16.20 -3.80 -7.96
C PHE A 44 16.05 -2.57 -8.87
N SER A 45 17.11 -2.11 -9.55
CA SER A 45 17.08 -0.98 -10.48
C SER A 45 16.91 -1.36 -11.94
N GLU A 46 16.92 -2.66 -12.24
CA GLU A 46 16.73 -3.18 -13.59
C GLU A 46 15.29 -2.98 -14.06
N GLU A 47 15.10 -2.28 -15.18
CA GLU A 47 13.79 -2.15 -15.81
C GLU A 47 13.38 -3.50 -16.41
N ARG A 48 12.26 -4.04 -15.97
CA ARG A 48 11.72 -5.31 -16.41
C ARG A 48 10.34 -5.12 -17.01
N GLU A 49 10.03 -5.98 -17.99
CA GLU A 49 8.68 -6.08 -18.50
C GLU A 49 7.68 -6.43 -17.38
N LEU A 50 6.58 -5.71 -17.33
CA LEU A 50 5.54 -5.88 -16.32
C LEU A 50 4.74 -7.17 -16.61
N LYS A 51 5.07 -8.25 -15.92
CA LYS A 51 4.40 -9.57 -16.08
C LYS A 51 3.39 -9.86 -15.01
N ARG A 52 3.63 -9.39 -13.78
CA ARG A 52 2.76 -9.59 -12.61
C ARG A 52 2.69 -8.33 -11.77
N VAL A 53 1.54 -8.10 -11.15
CA VAL A 53 1.32 -6.97 -10.24
C VAL A 53 0.80 -7.47 -8.91
N ALA A 54 1.35 -6.97 -7.82
CA ALA A 54 0.84 -7.15 -6.47
C ALA A 54 0.26 -5.83 -5.96
N LEU A 55 -1.03 -5.79 -5.66
CA LEU A 55 -1.73 -4.65 -5.11
C LEU A 55 -1.88 -4.85 -3.60
N VAL A 56 -1.09 -4.14 -2.80
CA VAL A 56 -1.21 -4.13 -1.34
C VAL A 56 -2.23 -3.07 -0.95
N VAL A 57 -3.34 -3.48 -0.32
CA VAL A 57 -4.47 -2.60 -0.06
C VAL A 57 -4.80 -2.58 1.42
N PHE A 58 -4.72 -1.39 2.02
CA PHE A 58 -4.99 -1.18 3.44
C PHE A 58 -6.43 -0.73 3.67
N SER A 59 -7.07 -1.27 4.70
CA SER A 59 -8.38 -0.82 5.17
C SER A 59 -8.51 -0.87 6.68
N SER A 60 -9.60 -0.34 7.21
CA SER A 60 -9.91 -0.50 8.63
C SER A 60 -10.47 -1.90 8.93
N ASN A 61 -10.39 -2.29 10.21
CA ASN A 61 -11.03 -3.50 10.71
C ASN A 61 -12.51 -3.27 11.08
N SER A 62 -12.91 -2.01 11.29
CA SER A 62 -14.27 -1.63 11.70
C SER A 62 -15.02 -0.91 10.57
N SER A 63 -16.35 -0.85 10.71
CA SER A 63 -17.22 -0.16 9.75
C SER A 63 -17.50 1.30 10.10
N LEU A 64 -17.13 1.76 11.31
CA LEU A 64 -17.41 3.13 11.78
C LEU A 64 -16.35 4.14 11.29
N CYS A 65 -16.17 4.24 9.99
CA CYS A 65 -15.18 5.10 9.35
C CYS A 65 -15.75 5.85 8.13
N GLY A 66 -17.07 6.11 8.12
CA GLY A 66 -17.73 6.78 6.99
C GLY A 66 -17.51 6.06 5.67
N SER A 67 -17.19 6.79 4.61
CA SER A 67 -16.96 6.26 3.27
C SER A 67 -15.54 5.70 3.04
N PHE A 68 -14.66 5.70 4.04
CA PHE A 68 -13.25 5.31 3.89
C PHE A 68 -13.08 3.94 3.22
N ASN A 69 -13.67 2.88 3.79
CA ASN A 69 -13.52 1.53 3.24
C ASN A 69 -14.17 1.36 1.86
N SER A 70 -15.30 2.01 1.61
CA SER A 70 -15.98 1.96 0.31
C SER A 70 -15.17 2.68 -0.78
N ASN A 71 -14.52 3.78 -0.44
CA ASN A 71 -13.66 4.50 -1.37
C ASN A 71 -12.41 3.67 -1.72
N ILE A 72 -11.80 2.98 -0.74
CA ILE A 72 -10.69 2.07 -0.98
C ILE A 72 -11.11 0.93 -1.91
N ALA A 73 -12.27 0.31 -1.67
CA ALA A 73 -12.77 -0.76 -2.52
C ALA A 73 -13.05 -0.27 -3.96
N LYS A 74 -13.59 0.94 -4.13
CA LYS A 74 -13.75 1.57 -5.45
C LYS A 74 -12.40 1.81 -6.12
N ARG A 75 -11.42 2.33 -5.38
CA ARG A 75 -10.07 2.57 -5.91
C ARG A 75 -9.40 1.26 -6.34
N LEU A 76 -9.52 0.20 -5.53
CA LEU A 76 -9.01 -1.13 -5.91
C LEU A 76 -9.60 -1.60 -7.23
N ASN A 77 -10.90 -1.44 -7.44
CA ASN A 77 -11.56 -1.80 -8.72
C ASN A 77 -10.98 -1.04 -9.91
N VAL A 78 -10.68 0.25 -9.74
CA VAL A 78 -10.06 1.06 -10.79
C VAL A 78 -8.65 0.56 -11.10
N GLU A 79 -7.84 0.33 -10.05
CA GLU A 79 -6.46 -0.14 -10.23
C GLU A 79 -6.41 -1.53 -10.89
N VAL A 80 -7.26 -2.45 -10.47
CA VAL A 80 -7.36 -3.78 -11.12
C VAL A 80 -7.71 -3.67 -12.61
N ARG A 81 -8.58 -2.74 -12.99
CA ARG A 81 -8.91 -2.49 -14.40
C ARG A 81 -7.74 -1.95 -15.20
N ASN A 82 -6.90 -1.10 -14.59
CA ASN A 82 -5.71 -0.57 -15.25
C ASN A 82 -4.73 -1.69 -15.64
N TYR A 83 -4.71 -2.79 -14.90
CA TYR A 83 -3.84 -3.94 -15.15
C TYR A 83 -4.60 -5.14 -15.79
N ALA A 84 -5.82 -4.94 -16.25
CA ALA A 84 -6.64 -6.03 -16.81
C ALA A 84 -5.99 -6.71 -18.04
N SER A 85 -5.14 -6.00 -18.78
CA SER A 85 -4.37 -6.53 -19.92
C SER A 85 -3.39 -7.64 -19.54
N LEU A 86 -2.96 -7.71 -18.27
CA LEU A 86 -2.04 -8.75 -17.81
C LEU A 86 -2.72 -10.11 -17.56
N GLY A 87 -4.06 -10.14 -17.55
CA GLY A 87 -4.82 -11.31 -17.10
C GLY A 87 -4.98 -11.34 -15.58
N ARG A 88 -6.11 -11.88 -15.13
CA ARG A 88 -6.50 -11.89 -13.71
C ARG A 88 -5.55 -12.72 -12.84
N GLU A 89 -4.99 -13.78 -13.39
CA GLU A 89 -4.02 -14.68 -12.75
C GLU A 89 -2.68 -14.01 -12.42
N ASN A 90 -2.39 -12.90 -13.10
CA ASN A 90 -1.17 -12.11 -12.90
C ASN A 90 -1.35 -10.91 -11.97
N ILE A 91 -2.57 -10.73 -11.43
CA ILE A 91 -2.88 -9.67 -10.47
C ILE A 91 -3.11 -10.30 -9.10
N LEU A 92 -2.16 -10.09 -8.19
CA LEU A 92 -2.25 -10.51 -6.80
C LEU A 92 -2.79 -9.35 -5.96
N VAL A 93 -3.87 -9.57 -5.20
CA VAL A 93 -4.38 -8.58 -4.25
C VAL A 93 -4.01 -9.05 -2.83
N ILE A 94 -3.28 -8.22 -2.10
CA ILE A 94 -2.88 -8.46 -0.71
C ILE A 94 -3.67 -7.52 0.20
N PRO A 95 -4.81 -7.97 0.76
CA PRO A 95 -5.65 -7.15 1.61
C PRO A 95 -5.10 -7.06 3.03
N ILE A 96 -4.88 -5.87 3.55
CA ILE A 96 -4.52 -5.59 4.94
C ILE A 96 -5.70 -4.88 5.62
N GLY A 97 -6.42 -5.61 6.44
CA GLY A 97 -7.63 -5.16 7.13
C GLY A 97 -8.88 -5.94 6.74
N LYS A 98 -9.76 -6.16 7.73
CA LYS A 98 -10.94 -7.03 7.55
C LYS A 98 -11.89 -6.58 6.45
N LYS A 99 -12.07 -5.28 6.29
CA LYS A 99 -13.08 -4.74 5.34
C LYS A 99 -12.66 -4.92 3.89
N ILE A 100 -11.38 -4.69 3.57
CA ILE A 100 -10.90 -4.91 2.21
C ILE A 100 -10.73 -6.40 1.91
N ALA A 101 -10.37 -7.24 2.89
CA ALA A 101 -10.32 -8.68 2.72
C ALA A 101 -11.69 -9.25 2.31
N GLN A 102 -12.76 -8.81 2.97
CA GLN A 102 -14.13 -9.19 2.60
C GLN A 102 -14.53 -8.68 1.20
N ALA A 103 -14.06 -7.49 0.83
CA ALA A 103 -14.34 -6.92 -0.48
C ALA A 103 -13.56 -7.62 -1.60
N SER A 104 -12.26 -7.94 -1.39
CA SER A 104 -11.43 -8.64 -2.38
C SER A 104 -11.97 -10.03 -2.68
N VAL A 105 -12.41 -10.78 -1.67
CA VAL A 105 -13.06 -12.08 -1.86
C VAL A 105 -14.33 -11.95 -2.71
N LYS A 106 -15.18 -10.95 -2.44
CA LYS A 106 -16.40 -10.69 -3.25
C LYS A 106 -16.06 -10.31 -4.71
N MET A 107 -14.92 -9.69 -4.93
CA MET A 107 -14.41 -9.38 -6.28
C MET A 107 -13.72 -10.59 -6.92
N GLY A 108 -13.58 -11.71 -6.18
CA GLY A 108 -12.95 -12.94 -6.60
C GLY A 108 -11.42 -12.91 -6.60
N TYR A 109 -10.83 -12.07 -5.79
CA TYR A 109 -9.40 -12.08 -5.48
C TYR A 109 -9.21 -12.71 -4.09
N ASN A 110 -8.48 -13.79 -4.01
CA ASN A 110 -8.09 -14.48 -2.77
C ASN A 110 -6.65 -14.17 -2.46
#